data_19757294e45039dc7425aea52cbeb69d
#
_entry.id   19757294e45039dc7425aea52cbeb69d
#
_cell.length_a   1.000
_cell.length_b   1.000
_cell.length_c   1.000
_cell.angle_alpha   90.00
_cell.angle_beta   90.00
_cell.angle_gamma   90.00
#
_symmetry.space_group_name_H-M   'P 1'
#
loop_
_entity.id
_entity.type
_entity.pdbx_description
1 polymer ?
#
loop_
_entity_poly.entity_id
_entity_poly.type
_entity_poly.pdbx_seq_one_letter_code
_entity_poly.pdbx_strand_id
1 'polypeptide(L)'
;MDTKSLLVAAALQVVEQQGEAGFSTRAVCAIANVTAPTLYHHFGSADGLLSAAITEAFAQFLMSKKAEAFSADPVVALRQGWDNYVRFAAERPRLYAAMVVRVLQGATIPAAIAGRALLVERIAAIEADGHLAMDVEAAADLIWSSAHAASTLYVLAPERQPDPIVVTTLRERAVQSICSPIGSEKPA
;
A
#
# COMPACT_ATOMS: atom_id res chain seq x y z
N MET A 1 -0.96 -22.89 13.65
CA MET A 1 -1.07 -22.27 12.31
C MET A 1 -1.63 -23.34 11.39
N ASP A 2 -2.68 -23.05 10.65
CA ASP A 2 -3.25 -24.03 9.72
C ASP A 2 -2.43 -24.12 8.42
N THR A 3 -2.67 -25.13 7.61
CA THR A 3 -1.93 -25.37 6.36
C THR A 3 -2.08 -24.22 5.37
N LYS A 4 -3.25 -23.58 5.31
CA LYS A 4 -3.53 -22.44 4.44
C LYS A 4 -2.65 -21.24 4.82
N SER A 5 -2.57 -20.93 6.11
CA SER A 5 -1.73 -19.84 6.64
C SER A 5 -0.23 -20.11 6.43
N LEU A 6 0.22 -21.38 6.57
CA LEU A 6 1.61 -21.75 6.28
C LEU A 6 1.97 -21.53 4.80
N LEU A 7 1.08 -21.91 3.88
CA LEU A 7 1.27 -21.70 2.45
C LEU A 7 1.31 -20.21 2.09
N VAL A 8 0.43 -19.38 2.68
CA VAL A 8 0.43 -17.92 2.48
C VAL A 8 1.73 -17.31 2.98
N ALA A 9 2.19 -17.66 4.18
CA ALA A 9 3.44 -17.16 4.75
C ALA A 9 4.66 -17.55 3.88
N ALA A 10 4.72 -18.81 3.43
CA ALA A 10 5.77 -19.28 2.54
C ALA A 10 5.74 -18.57 1.17
N ALA A 11 4.55 -18.32 0.63
CA ALA A 11 4.37 -17.58 -0.62
C ALA A 11 4.88 -16.14 -0.49
N LEU A 12 4.56 -15.45 0.62
CA LEU A 12 5.08 -14.13 0.90
C LEU A 12 6.60 -14.11 0.97
N GLN A 13 7.20 -15.07 1.66
CA GLN A 13 8.66 -15.19 1.74
C GLN A 13 9.30 -15.33 0.34
N VAL A 14 8.72 -16.15 -0.54
CA VAL A 14 9.22 -16.30 -1.92
C VAL A 14 9.10 -14.99 -2.69
N VAL A 15 7.97 -14.29 -2.62
CA VAL A 15 7.78 -13.01 -3.30
C VAL A 15 8.76 -11.95 -2.80
N GLU A 16 9.00 -11.87 -1.51
CA GLU A 16 9.94 -10.92 -0.91
C GLU A 16 11.39 -11.18 -1.33
N GLN A 17 11.77 -12.44 -1.43
CA GLN A 17 13.14 -12.83 -1.79
C GLN A 17 13.39 -12.77 -3.30
N GLN A 18 12.42 -13.17 -4.12
CA GLN A 18 12.63 -13.44 -5.55
C GLN A 18 11.73 -12.58 -6.47
N GLY A 19 10.77 -11.84 -5.91
CA GLY A 19 9.74 -11.13 -6.67
C GLY A 19 8.70 -12.07 -7.29
N GLU A 20 7.73 -11.50 -8.01
CA GLU A 20 6.69 -12.26 -8.69
C GLU A 20 7.26 -13.16 -9.82
N ALA A 21 8.25 -12.67 -10.55
CA ALA A 21 8.90 -13.43 -11.63
C ALA A 21 9.61 -14.71 -11.14
N GLY A 22 10.09 -14.72 -9.90
CA GLY A 22 10.72 -15.90 -9.26
C GLY A 22 9.74 -16.78 -8.48
N PHE A 23 8.46 -16.42 -8.45
CA PHE A 23 7.47 -17.19 -7.69
C PHE A 23 7.23 -18.57 -8.28
N SER A 24 7.41 -19.62 -7.45
CA SER A 24 7.14 -20.99 -7.86
C SER A 24 6.46 -21.79 -6.77
N THR A 25 5.48 -22.61 -7.14
CA THR A 25 4.78 -23.53 -6.23
C THR A 25 5.74 -24.54 -5.58
N ARG A 26 6.80 -24.94 -6.31
CA ARG A 26 7.85 -25.83 -5.78
C ARG A 26 8.58 -25.19 -4.60
N ALA A 27 8.99 -23.93 -4.73
CA ALA A 27 9.68 -23.21 -3.67
C ALA A 27 8.76 -23.01 -2.44
N VAL A 28 7.50 -22.65 -2.69
CA VAL A 28 6.50 -22.48 -1.62
C VAL A 28 6.25 -23.81 -0.88
N CYS A 29 6.03 -24.91 -1.61
CA CYS A 29 5.81 -26.23 -1.02
C CYS A 29 7.01 -26.70 -0.18
N ALA A 30 8.23 -26.41 -0.64
CA ALA A 30 9.45 -26.74 0.10
C ALA A 30 9.55 -25.98 1.43
N ILE A 31 9.25 -24.67 1.43
CA ILE A 31 9.26 -23.82 2.64
C ILE A 31 8.15 -24.24 3.60
N ALA A 32 6.92 -24.43 3.10
CA ALA A 32 5.76 -24.79 3.91
C ALA A 32 5.76 -26.26 4.37
N ASN A 33 6.67 -27.08 3.85
CA ASN A 33 6.74 -28.54 4.06
C ASN A 33 5.40 -29.25 3.74
N VAL A 34 4.83 -28.93 2.58
CA VAL A 34 3.58 -29.51 2.09
C VAL A 34 3.75 -30.02 0.66
N THR A 35 2.81 -30.85 0.21
CA THR A 35 2.80 -31.35 -1.18
C THR A 35 2.09 -30.39 -2.13
N ALA A 36 2.42 -30.45 -3.43
CA ALA A 36 1.73 -29.64 -4.45
C ALA A 36 0.22 -29.90 -4.53
N PRO A 37 -0.29 -31.15 -4.46
CA PRO A 37 -1.73 -31.40 -4.36
C PRO A 37 -2.42 -30.67 -3.22
N THR A 38 -1.78 -30.59 -2.06
CA THR A 38 -2.30 -29.81 -0.90
C THR A 38 -2.43 -28.34 -1.22
N LEU A 39 -1.42 -27.74 -1.86
CA LEU A 39 -1.46 -26.35 -2.30
C LEU A 39 -2.64 -26.10 -3.26
N TYR A 40 -2.75 -26.92 -4.30
CA TYR A 40 -3.82 -26.78 -5.29
C TYR A 40 -5.20 -27.02 -4.71
N HIS A 41 -5.34 -27.92 -3.70
CA HIS A 41 -6.59 -28.11 -2.97
C HIS A 41 -7.05 -26.82 -2.27
N HIS A 42 -6.12 -26.05 -1.66
CA HIS A 42 -6.47 -24.85 -0.92
C HIS A 42 -6.66 -23.60 -1.80
N PHE A 43 -5.91 -23.47 -2.89
CA PHE A 43 -5.85 -22.24 -3.67
C PHE A 43 -6.23 -22.37 -5.14
N GLY A 44 -6.48 -23.58 -5.62
CA GLY A 44 -6.85 -23.88 -7.00
C GLY A 44 -5.69 -23.73 -8.00
N SER A 45 -4.85 -22.70 -7.85
CA SER A 45 -3.73 -22.41 -8.75
C SER A 45 -2.57 -21.73 -8.03
N ALA A 46 -1.42 -21.65 -8.70
CA ALA A 46 -0.29 -20.84 -8.25
C ALA A 46 -0.67 -19.36 -8.14
N ASP A 47 -1.44 -18.87 -9.10
CA ASP A 47 -1.94 -17.51 -9.15
C ASP A 47 -2.91 -17.20 -8.00
N GLY A 48 -3.81 -18.14 -7.66
CA GLY A 48 -4.70 -18.03 -6.52
C GLY A 48 -3.95 -17.92 -5.19
N LEU A 49 -2.87 -18.71 -5.01
CA LEU A 49 -2.01 -18.60 -3.85
C LEU A 49 -1.27 -17.26 -3.80
N LEU A 50 -0.69 -16.81 -4.91
CA LEU A 50 0.01 -15.53 -4.99
C LEU A 50 -0.92 -14.36 -4.68
N SER A 51 -2.12 -14.37 -5.24
CA SER A 51 -3.16 -13.35 -4.95
C SER A 51 -3.56 -13.34 -3.49
N ALA A 52 -3.74 -14.51 -2.87
CA ALA A 52 -4.04 -14.62 -1.44
C ALA A 52 -2.89 -14.10 -0.57
N ALA A 53 -1.64 -14.39 -0.92
CA ALA A 53 -0.47 -13.92 -0.21
C ALA A 53 -0.34 -12.39 -0.27
N ILE A 54 -0.48 -11.79 -1.44
CA ILE A 54 -0.43 -10.32 -1.62
C ILE A 54 -1.57 -9.65 -0.84
N THR A 55 -2.78 -10.21 -0.91
CA THR A 55 -3.94 -9.69 -0.15
C THR A 55 -3.67 -9.71 1.36
N GLU A 56 -3.14 -10.80 1.88
CA GLU A 56 -2.80 -10.95 3.30
C GLU A 56 -1.74 -9.94 3.74
N ALA A 57 -0.68 -9.78 2.96
CA ALA A 57 0.39 -8.82 3.28
C ALA A 57 -0.11 -7.38 3.35
N PHE A 58 -0.99 -7.01 2.43
CA PHE A 58 -1.57 -5.67 2.43
C PHE A 58 -2.59 -5.49 3.56
N ALA A 59 -3.35 -6.53 3.90
CA ALA A 59 -4.23 -6.52 5.06
C ALA A 59 -3.45 -6.34 6.37
N GLN A 60 -2.33 -7.04 6.55
CA GLN A 60 -1.44 -6.89 7.70
C GLN A 60 -0.87 -5.47 7.78
N PHE A 61 -0.44 -4.91 6.66
CA PHE A 61 0.01 -3.51 6.59
C PHE A 61 -1.09 -2.55 7.05
N LEU A 62 -2.33 -2.68 6.55
CA LEU A 62 -3.43 -1.82 6.97
C LEU A 62 -3.79 -1.99 8.45
N MET A 63 -3.77 -3.21 8.97
CA MET A 63 -4.04 -3.47 10.39
C MET A 63 -2.99 -2.82 11.28
N SER A 64 -1.70 -2.91 10.92
CA SER A 64 -0.63 -2.24 11.66
C SER A 64 -0.84 -0.72 11.70
N LYS A 65 -1.38 -0.13 10.64
CA LYS A 65 -1.64 1.31 10.54
C LYS A 65 -2.88 1.76 11.32
N LYS A 66 -3.89 0.91 11.46
CA LYS A 66 -5.06 1.18 12.33
C LYS A 66 -4.68 1.17 13.81
N ALA A 67 -3.66 0.41 14.19
CA ALA A 67 -3.16 0.33 15.56
C ALA A 67 -2.23 1.51 15.94
N GLU A 68 -1.67 2.22 14.97
CA GLU A 68 -0.83 3.41 15.23
C GLU A 68 -1.71 4.61 15.62
N ALA A 69 -1.32 5.31 16.68
CA ALA A 69 -1.96 6.57 17.05
C ALA A 69 -1.60 7.65 16.02
N PHE A 70 -2.60 8.16 15.32
CA PHE A 70 -2.43 9.32 14.44
C PHE A 70 -2.60 10.63 15.22
N SER A 71 -2.02 11.70 14.70
CA SER A 71 -2.21 13.06 15.23
C SER A 71 -3.69 13.43 15.23
N ALA A 72 -4.11 14.22 16.22
CA ALA A 72 -5.43 14.86 16.24
C ALA A 72 -5.59 15.90 15.11
N ASP A 73 -4.49 16.50 14.65
CA ASP A 73 -4.46 17.38 13.47
C ASP A 73 -4.62 16.52 12.20
N PRO A 74 -5.71 16.71 11.40
CA PRO A 74 -5.98 15.87 10.25
C PRO A 74 -4.94 16.00 9.13
N VAL A 75 -4.30 17.18 8.97
CA VAL A 75 -3.25 17.40 7.98
C VAL A 75 -1.96 16.66 8.39
N VAL A 76 -1.62 16.67 9.68
CA VAL A 76 -0.50 15.88 10.20
C VAL A 76 -0.79 14.40 10.08
N ALA A 77 -2.01 13.96 10.40
CA ALA A 77 -2.44 12.56 10.25
C ALA A 77 -2.38 12.09 8.78
N LEU A 78 -2.73 12.97 7.82
CA LEU A 78 -2.58 12.68 6.39
C LEU A 78 -1.12 12.45 6.00
N ARG A 79 -0.21 13.34 6.45
CA ARG A 79 1.25 13.17 6.21
C ARG A 79 1.75 11.84 6.78
N GLN A 80 1.38 11.51 8.00
CA GLN A 80 1.75 10.24 8.63
C GLN A 80 1.24 9.04 7.82
N GLY A 81 0.00 9.10 7.31
CA GLY A 81 -0.57 8.06 6.45
C GLY A 81 0.19 7.89 5.13
N TRP A 82 0.57 9.00 4.51
CA TRP A 82 1.36 9.03 3.29
C TRP A 82 2.76 8.42 3.53
N ASP A 83 3.46 8.87 4.57
CA ASP A 83 4.78 8.35 4.95
C ASP A 83 4.75 6.85 5.24
N ASN A 84 3.71 6.37 5.91
CA ASN A 84 3.53 4.98 6.21
C ASN A 84 3.36 4.14 4.93
N TYR A 85 2.60 4.64 3.95
CA TYR A 85 2.41 3.95 2.68
C TYR A 85 3.73 3.83 1.90
N VAL A 86 4.48 4.93 1.78
CA VAL A 86 5.77 4.94 1.08
C VAL A 86 6.81 4.10 1.81
N ARG A 87 6.80 4.10 3.14
CA ARG A 87 7.67 3.23 3.95
C ARG A 87 7.40 1.75 3.70
N PHE A 88 6.15 1.33 3.55
CA PHE A 88 5.82 -0.04 3.17
C PHE A 88 6.46 -0.44 1.84
N ALA A 89 6.41 0.44 0.83
CA ALA A 89 7.06 0.20 -0.46
C ALA A 89 8.60 0.16 -0.33
N ALA A 90 9.18 1.02 0.50
CA ALA A 90 10.62 1.08 0.75
C ALA A 90 11.15 -0.18 1.45
N GLU A 91 10.40 -0.69 2.44
CA GLU A 91 10.77 -1.88 3.21
C GLU A 91 10.52 -3.17 2.44
N ARG A 92 9.49 -3.21 1.57
CA ARG A 92 9.04 -4.41 0.85
C ARG A 92 8.85 -4.15 -0.66
N PRO A 93 9.87 -3.67 -1.39
CA PRO A 93 9.71 -3.18 -2.76
C PRO A 93 9.23 -4.25 -3.75
N ARG A 94 9.66 -5.50 -3.60
CA ARG A 94 9.22 -6.59 -4.47
C ARG A 94 7.76 -6.97 -4.25
N LEU A 95 7.31 -6.93 -3.00
CA LEU A 95 5.91 -7.18 -2.66
C LEU A 95 5.02 -6.04 -3.17
N TYR A 96 5.46 -4.78 -2.98
CA TYR A 96 4.77 -3.62 -3.51
C TYR A 96 4.64 -3.68 -5.04
N ALA A 97 5.72 -4.04 -5.75
CA ALA A 97 5.70 -4.23 -7.20
C ALA A 97 4.69 -5.30 -7.63
N ALA A 98 4.69 -6.46 -6.97
CA ALA A 98 3.73 -7.53 -7.24
C ALA A 98 2.27 -7.08 -7.02
N MET A 99 2.01 -6.31 -5.94
CA MET A 99 0.70 -5.73 -5.68
C MET A 99 0.25 -4.78 -6.81
N VAL A 100 1.13 -3.87 -7.25
CA VAL A 100 0.82 -2.92 -8.33
C VAL A 100 0.53 -3.65 -9.64
N VAL A 101 1.34 -4.64 -10.00
CA VAL A 101 1.12 -5.48 -11.21
C VAL A 101 -0.25 -6.13 -11.16
N ARG A 102 -0.67 -6.69 -10.02
CA ARG A 102 -1.98 -7.32 -9.85
C ARG A 102 -3.13 -6.34 -10.04
N VAL A 103 -3.02 -5.14 -9.48
CA VAL A 103 -4.03 -4.08 -9.67
C VAL A 103 -4.13 -3.68 -11.13
N LEU A 104 -3.00 -3.51 -11.83
CA LEU A 104 -2.97 -3.20 -13.26
C LEU A 104 -3.56 -4.31 -14.13
N GLN A 105 -3.49 -5.57 -13.70
CA GLN A 105 -4.13 -6.72 -14.33
C GLN A 105 -5.62 -6.85 -14.00
N GLY A 106 -6.20 -5.90 -13.26
CA GLY A 106 -7.62 -5.87 -12.90
C GLY A 106 -7.98 -6.71 -11.66
N ALA A 107 -7.01 -7.16 -10.88
CA ALA A 107 -7.28 -7.86 -9.63
C ALA A 107 -7.91 -6.92 -8.59
N THR A 108 -9.00 -7.37 -7.97
CA THR A 108 -9.59 -6.69 -6.83
C THR A 108 -8.84 -7.09 -5.55
N ILE A 109 -8.19 -6.13 -4.91
CA ILE A 109 -7.51 -6.33 -3.63
C ILE A 109 -8.32 -5.61 -2.55
N PRO A 110 -9.10 -6.32 -1.70
CA PRO A 110 -9.98 -5.69 -0.70
C PRO A 110 -9.25 -4.74 0.23
N ALA A 111 -8.02 -5.05 0.60
CA ALA A 111 -7.21 -4.20 1.44
C ALA A 111 -6.80 -2.89 0.73
N ALA A 112 -6.60 -2.87 -0.59
CA ALA A 112 -6.35 -1.62 -1.33
C ALA A 112 -7.58 -0.71 -1.33
N ILE A 113 -8.77 -1.29 -1.49
CA ILE A 113 -10.05 -0.56 -1.39
C ILE A 113 -10.20 0.04 0.01
N ALA A 114 -9.95 -0.76 1.06
CA ALA A 114 -10.02 -0.28 2.44
C ALA A 114 -8.98 0.81 2.73
N GLY A 115 -7.78 0.72 2.15
CA GLY A 115 -6.74 1.76 2.26
C GLY A 115 -7.18 3.08 1.62
N ARG A 116 -7.83 3.02 0.45
CA ARG A 116 -8.40 4.21 -0.19
C ARG A 116 -9.54 4.83 0.65
N ALA A 117 -10.42 4.00 1.20
CA ALA A 117 -11.49 4.49 2.08
C ALA A 117 -10.94 5.24 3.31
N LEU A 118 -9.89 4.71 3.95
CA LEU A 118 -9.21 5.40 5.06
C LEU A 118 -8.58 6.73 4.64
N LEU A 119 -8.06 6.82 3.42
CA LEU A 119 -7.53 8.08 2.88
C LEU A 119 -8.65 9.10 2.69
N VAL A 120 -9.77 8.70 2.11
CA VAL A 120 -10.96 9.55 1.92
C VAL A 120 -11.48 10.07 3.27
N GLU A 121 -11.59 9.21 4.29
CA GLU A 121 -11.99 9.61 5.65
C GLU A 121 -11.06 10.68 6.24
N ARG A 122 -9.75 10.55 6.07
CA ARG A 122 -8.77 11.55 6.55
C ARG A 122 -8.90 12.89 5.83
N ILE A 123 -9.14 12.86 4.52
CA ILE A 123 -9.33 14.08 3.73
C ILE A 123 -10.66 14.75 4.09
N ALA A 124 -11.72 13.98 4.31
CA ALA A 124 -13.00 14.51 4.79
C ALA A 124 -12.87 15.19 6.17
N ALA A 125 -11.96 14.73 7.04
CA ALA A 125 -11.66 15.43 8.28
C ALA A 125 -10.99 16.79 8.04
N ILE A 126 -10.12 16.92 7.03
CA ILE A 126 -9.54 18.22 6.62
C ILE A 126 -10.63 19.15 6.08
N GLU A 127 -11.60 18.62 5.32
CA GLU A 127 -12.75 19.38 4.83
C GLU A 127 -13.63 19.88 6.00
N ALA A 128 -13.93 19.01 6.96
CA ALA A 128 -14.72 19.35 8.14
C ALA A 128 -14.08 20.47 8.98
N ASP A 129 -12.74 20.53 9.01
CA ASP A 129 -11.99 21.62 9.66
C ASP A 129 -11.90 22.90 8.79
N GLY A 130 -12.51 22.91 7.58
CA GLY A 130 -12.51 24.06 6.68
C GLY A 130 -11.20 24.33 5.94
N HIS A 131 -10.27 23.36 5.94
CA HIS A 131 -8.93 23.53 5.39
C HIS A 131 -8.72 22.85 4.02
N LEU A 132 -9.77 22.24 3.43
CA LEU A 132 -9.67 21.62 2.12
C LEU A 132 -9.93 22.63 0.99
N ALA A 133 -9.05 22.64 -0.03
CA ALA A 133 -9.12 23.60 -1.16
C ALA A 133 -9.84 23.04 -2.39
N MET A 134 -10.19 21.75 -2.40
CA MET A 134 -10.80 21.07 -3.55
C MET A 134 -11.77 19.99 -3.08
N ASP A 135 -12.42 19.30 -4.02
CA ASP A 135 -13.28 18.15 -3.75
C ASP A 135 -12.51 16.99 -3.08
N VAL A 136 -13.16 16.28 -2.15
CA VAL A 136 -12.57 15.20 -1.35
C VAL A 136 -12.01 14.08 -2.24
N GLU A 137 -12.74 13.67 -3.28
CA GLU A 137 -12.30 12.58 -4.16
C GLU A 137 -11.12 13.00 -5.03
N ALA A 138 -11.14 14.24 -5.55
CA ALA A 138 -10.04 14.81 -6.31
C ALA A 138 -8.76 14.94 -5.44
N ALA A 139 -8.92 15.38 -4.19
CA ALA A 139 -7.82 15.42 -3.22
C ALA A 139 -7.27 14.02 -2.91
N ALA A 140 -8.16 13.03 -2.75
CA ALA A 140 -7.78 11.65 -2.52
C ALA A 140 -6.99 11.08 -3.71
N ASP A 141 -7.41 11.35 -4.94
CA ASP A 141 -6.70 10.90 -6.14
C ASP A 141 -5.31 11.53 -6.25
N LEU A 142 -5.18 12.81 -5.92
CA LEU A 142 -3.91 13.51 -5.95
C LEU A 142 -2.93 12.96 -4.89
N ILE A 143 -3.38 12.81 -3.64
CA ILE A 143 -2.57 12.26 -2.56
C ILE A 143 -2.17 10.80 -2.87
N TRP A 144 -3.12 9.99 -3.34
CA TRP A 144 -2.89 8.60 -3.73
C TRP A 144 -1.84 8.51 -4.84
N SER A 145 -1.98 9.30 -5.90
CA SER A 145 -1.04 9.33 -7.02
C SER A 145 0.36 9.77 -6.59
N SER A 146 0.47 10.77 -5.72
CA SER A 146 1.76 11.22 -5.19
C SER A 146 2.47 10.15 -4.36
N ALA A 147 1.71 9.41 -3.53
CA ALA A 147 2.25 8.31 -2.74
C ALA A 147 2.74 7.15 -3.62
N HIS A 148 1.99 6.83 -4.69
CA HIS A 148 2.41 5.84 -5.67
C HIS A 148 3.66 6.26 -6.43
N ALA A 149 3.76 7.52 -6.87
CA ALA A 149 4.95 8.05 -7.53
C ALA A 149 6.19 7.92 -6.64
N ALA A 150 6.09 8.32 -5.37
CA ALA A 150 7.18 8.18 -4.40
C ALA A 150 7.56 6.71 -4.14
N SER A 151 6.56 5.84 -3.98
CA SER A 151 6.76 4.40 -3.76
C SER A 151 7.46 3.73 -4.94
N THR A 152 7.13 4.14 -6.17
CA THR A 152 7.73 3.61 -7.39
C THR A 152 9.23 3.87 -7.47
N LEU A 153 9.75 4.95 -6.86
CA LEU A 153 11.19 5.22 -6.82
C LEU A 153 11.98 4.10 -6.15
N TYR A 154 11.40 3.44 -5.13
CA TYR A 154 12.02 2.32 -4.43
C TYR A 154 12.01 1.02 -5.23
N VAL A 155 11.07 0.88 -6.17
CA VAL A 155 10.94 -0.31 -7.03
C VAL A 155 11.84 -0.21 -8.26
N LEU A 156 11.90 0.97 -8.89
CA LEU A 156 12.63 1.16 -10.15
C LEU A 156 14.17 1.11 -9.99
N ALA A 157 14.66 1.42 -8.80
CA ALA A 157 16.10 1.44 -8.54
C ALA A 157 16.41 0.83 -7.17
N PRO A 158 16.23 -0.51 -6.99
CA PRO A 158 16.40 -1.17 -5.70
C PRO A 158 17.82 -1.05 -5.12
N GLU A 159 18.82 -0.87 -5.99
CA GLU A 159 20.23 -0.66 -5.60
C GLU A 159 20.50 0.79 -5.14
N ARG A 160 19.60 1.71 -5.41
CA ARG A 160 19.77 3.14 -5.13
C ARG A 160 18.58 3.66 -4.34
N GLN A 161 18.82 4.00 -3.08
CA GLN A 161 17.81 4.69 -2.28
C GLN A 161 17.45 6.05 -2.92
N PRO A 162 16.14 6.37 -3.06
CA PRO A 162 15.73 7.69 -3.54
C PRO A 162 16.24 8.78 -2.60
N ASP A 163 16.52 9.96 -3.17
CA ASP A 163 16.89 11.13 -2.37
C ASP A 163 15.70 11.49 -1.43
N PRO A 164 15.93 11.55 -0.10
CA PRO A 164 14.89 11.90 0.86
C PRO A 164 14.23 13.26 0.57
N ILE A 165 14.97 14.21 -0.05
CA ILE A 165 14.43 15.52 -0.44
C ILE A 165 13.34 15.35 -1.50
N VAL A 166 13.54 14.45 -2.48
CA VAL A 166 12.55 14.19 -3.54
C VAL A 166 11.27 13.59 -2.92
N VAL A 167 11.43 12.58 -2.07
CA VAL A 167 10.29 11.92 -1.40
C VAL A 167 9.50 12.91 -0.55
N THR A 168 10.19 13.69 0.28
CA THR A 168 9.58 14.73 1.12
C THR A 168 8.91 15.81 0.29
N THR A 169 9.52 16.23 -0.82
CA THR A 169 8.96 17.25 -1.70
C THR A 169 7.68 16.77 -2.37
N LEU A 170 7.62 15.52 -2.83
CA LEU A 170 6.40 14.92 -3.39
C LEU A 170 5.25 14.96 -2.38
N ARG A 171 5.51 14.57 -1.13
CA ARG A 171 4.53 14.65 -0.05
C ARG A 171 4.04 16.07 0.18
N GLU A 172 4.98 16.99 0.45
CA GLU A 172 4.62 18.36 0.85
C GLU A 172 3.90 19.10 -0.28
N ARG A 173 4.32 18.93 -1.53
CA ARG A 173 3.62 19.54 -2.68
C ARG A 173 2.20 18.99 -2.85
N ALA A 174 2.02 17.68 -2.68
CA ALA A 174 0.69 17.09 -2.75
C ALA A 174 -0.22 17.59 -1.61
N VAL A 175 0.29 17.61 -0.37
CA VAL A 175 -0.49 18.09 0.79
C VAL A 175 -0.79 19.59 0.65
N GLN A 176 0.18 20.41 0.26
CA GLN A 176 -0.03 21.85 0.06
C GLN A 176 -1.04 22.16 -1.03
N SER A 177 -1.12 21.34 -2.09
CA SER A 177 -2.04 21.59 -3.19
C SER A 177 -3.51 21.29 -2.85
N ILE A 178 -3.76 20.45 -1.85
CA ILE A 178 -5.12 20.12 -1.39
C ILE A 178 -5.58 20.98 -0.22
N CYS A 179 -4.65 21.67 0.49
CA CYS A 179 -5.00 22.49 1.66
C CYS A 179 -5.12 23.97 1.28
N SER A 180 -6.17 24.62 1.79
CA SER A 180 -6.29 26.08 1.70
C SER A 180 -5.25 26.77 2.61
N PRO A 181 -4.68 27.90 2.22
CA PRO A 181 -3.91 28.73 3.14
C PRO A 181 -4.80 29.12 4.33
N ILE A 182 -4.24 29.02 5.55
CA ILE A 182 -4.93 29.48 6.76
C ILE A 182 -5.26 30.98 6.58
N GLY A 183 -6.56 31.31 6.48
CA GLY A 183 -7.03 32.70 6.39
C GLY A 183 -7.58 33.16 5.03
N SER A 184 -7.72 32.29 4.02
CA SER A 184 -8.47 32.64 2.81
C SER A 184 -9.97 32.37 3.04
N GLU A 185 -10.74 33.44 3.29
CA GLU A 185 -12.20 33.38 3.24
C GLU A 185 -12.65 32.83 1.87
N LYS A 186 -13.55 31.84 1.92
CA LYS A 186 -14.20 31.28 0.72
C LYS A 186 -14.94 32.45 0.03
N PRO A 187 -14.69 32.75 -1.25
CA PRO A 187 -15.51 33.77 -1.95
C PRO A 187 -16.97 33.29 -1.95
N ALA A 188 -17.86 34.21 -1.57
CA ALA A 188 -19.29 34.02 -1.47
C ALA A 188 -19.94 33.68 -2.80
#